data_4539e30b6f8e21bb8020a1fa1557a989
#
_entry.id   4539e30b6f8e21bb8020a1fa1557a989
#
_cell.length_a   1.000
_cell.length_b   1.000
_cell.length_c   1.000
_cell.angle_alpha   90.00
_cell.angle_beta   90.00
_cell.angle_gamma   90.00
#
_symmetry.space_group_name_H-M   'P 1'
#
loop_
_entity.id
_entity.type
_entity.pdbx_description
1 polymer ?
#
loop_
_entity_poly.entity_id
_entity_poly.type
_entity_poly.pdbx_seq_one_letter_code
_entity_poly.pdbx_strand_id
1 'polypeptide(L)'
;MSDNRRQKFVIDAMLGNIVSWLRILGYDSEYWDGDDGELIQKAIKEDRIVLTKDRNLYVYARRCGVEAILIDENETEHILGKLNRIYSISLEFNPEYTRCPICNHLLQRDKHSPREEWACNNCGKRYWMGRHWRNITRILEEAKNIGK
;
A
#
# COMPACT_ATOMS: atom_id res chain seq x y z
N MET A 1 -3.59 25.19 -0.58
CA MET A 1 -3.08 24.21 0.37
C MET A 1 -3.18 22.80 -0.21
N SER A 2 -2.13 22.14 -0.20
CA SER A 2 -2.17 20.76 -0.66
C SER A 2 -2.96 19.91 0.32
N ASP A 3 -3.76 19.04 -0.21
CA ASP A 3 -4.42 18.04 0.60
C ASP A 3 -3.36 16.98 0.92
N ASN A 4 -3.00 16.87 2.19
CA ASN A 4 -2.01 15.90 2.61
C ASN A 4 -2.57 14.49 2.73
N ARG A 5 -3.87 14.34 2.49
CA ARG A 5 -4.45 13.02 2.53
C ARG A 5 -4.07 12.24 1.28
N ARG A 6 -3.52 11.08 1.52
CA ARG A 6 -3.20 10.15 0.44
C ARG A 6 -4.36 9.21 0.24
N GLN A 7 -4.39 8.56 -0.92
CA GLN A 7 -5.35 7.49 -1.15
C GLN A 7 -5.18 6.42 -0.09
N LYS A 8 -6.28 5.78 0.25
CA LYS A 8 -6.30 4.63 1.15
C LYS A 8 -6.80 3.43 0.39
N PHE A 9 -6.32 2.26 0.76
CA PHE A 9 -6.61 1.04 0.04
C PHE A 9 -7.16 -0.03 0.96
N VAL A 10 -7.97 -0.92 0.40
CA VAL A 10 -8.29 -2.20 1.01
C VAL A 10 -7.98 -3.26 -0.04
N ILE A 11 -7.21 -4.26 0.36
CA ILE A 11 -6.57 -5.18 -0.57
C ILE A 11 -7.04 -6.59 -0.28
N ASP A 12 -7.63 -7.21 -1.30
CA ASP A 12 -8.11 -8.58 -1.24
C ASP A 12 -6.98 -9.55 -0.98
N ALA A 13 -7.28 -10.64 -0.30
CA ALA A 13 -6.32 -11.62 0.21
C ALA A 13 -5.33 -12.12 -0.85
N MET A 14 -5.77 -12.26 -2.10
CA MET A 14 -4.89 -12.75 -3.17
C MET A 14 -3.73 -11.81 -3.48
N LEU A 15 -3.80 -10.58 -3.01
CA LEU A 15 -2.77 -9.57 -3.22
C LEU A 15 -2.05 -9.19 -1.93
N GLY A 16 -2.00 -10.12 -0.96
CA GLY A 16 -1.49 -9.81 0.37
C GLY A 16 -0.09 -9.21 0.40
N ASN A 17 0.78 -9.61 -0.53
CA ASN A 17 2.15 -9.09 -0.57
C ASN A 17 2.20 -7.60 -0.92
N ILE A 18 1.20 -7.07 -1.62
CA ILE A 18 1.16 -5.65 -1.99
C ILE A 18 0.87 -4.76 -0.78
N VAL A 19 0.21 -5.32 0.24
CA VAL A 19 -0.12 -4.57 1.45
C VAL A 19 1.13 -3.96 2.07
N SER A 20 2.17 -4.78 2.27
CA SER A 20 3.43 -4.32 2.86
C SER A 20 4.07 -3.20 2.02
N TRP A 21 4.07 -3.37 0.70
CA TRP A 21 4.67 -2.39 -0.19
C TRP A 21 3.98 -1.03 -0.10
N LEU A 22 2.64 -1.04 -0.10
CA LEU A 22 1.89 0.20 -0.01
C LEU A 22 2.10 0.87 1.35
N ARG A 23 2.17 0.09 2.41
CA ARG A 23 2.44 0.62 3.75
C ARG A 23 3.83 1.24 3.84
N ILE A 24 4.84 0.59 3.29
CA ILE A 24 6.20 1.12 3.26
C ILE A 24 6.23 2.44 2.49
N LEU A 25 5.45 2.56 1.43
CA LEU A 25 5.35 3.79 0.64
C LEU A 25 4.49 4.87 1.31
N GLY A 26 3.90 4.57 2.46
CA GLY A 26 3.17 5.55 3.26
C GLY A 26 1.67 5.57 3.04
N TYR A 27 1.12 4.57 2.39
CA TYR A 27 -0.31 4.50 2.12
C TYR A 27 -1.03 3.63 3.14
N ASP A 28 -2.08 4.17 3.74
CA ASP A 28 -2.96 3.44 4.66
C ASP A 28 -3.61 2.30 3.88
N SER A 29 -3.23 1.09 4.18
CA SER A 29 -3.61 -0.09 3.40
C SER A 29 -4.04 -1.21 4.33
N GLU A 30 -5.29 -1.65 4.19
CA GLU A 30 -5.86 -2.72 5.00
C GLU A 30 -5.96 -4.00 4.19
N TYR A 31 -5.53 -5.08 4.79
CA TYR A 31 -5.68 -6.41 4.21
C TYR A 31 -7.09 -6.93 4.53
N TRP A 32 -7.71 -7.58 3.58
CA TRP A 32 -9.05 -8.12 3.80
C TRP A 32 -9.12 -9.59 3.39
N ASP A 33 -9.55 -10.42 4.32
CA ASP A 33 -9.75 -11.84 4.09
C ASP A 33 -11.06 -12.23 4.75
N GLY A 34 -12.17 -11.85 4.11
CA GLY A 34 -13.48 -12.07 4.67
C GLY A 34 -14.57 -11.87 3.61
N ASP A 35 -15.76 -11.58 4.08
CA ASP A 35 -16.92 -11.41 3.22
C ASP A 35 -16.78 -10.19 2.30
N ASP A 36 -17.16 -10.37 1.02
CA ASP A 36 -17.09 -9.31 0.02
C ASP A 36 -18.00 -8.13 0.36
N GLY A 37 -19.19 -8.41 0.86
CA GLY A 37 -20.12 -7.35 1.25
C GLY A 37 -19.56 -6.47 2.37
N GLU A 38 -18.91 -7.09 3.34
CA GLU A 38 -18.28 -6.35 4.43
C GLU A 38 -17.06 -5.55 3.93
N LEU A 39 -16.34 -6.10 2.95
CA LEU A 39 -15.24 -5.38 2.32
C LEU A 39 -15.75 -4.10 1.66
N ILE A 40 -16.85 -4.20 0.92
CA ILE A 40 -17.47 -3.04 0.26
C ILE A 40 -17.90 -2.00 1.30
N GLN A 41 -18.53 -2.44 2.41
CA GLN A 41 -18.94 -1.52 3.46
C GLN A 41 -17.75 -0.79 4.08
N LYS A 42 -16.65 -1.50 4.30
CA LYS A 42 -15.41 -0.90 4.80
C LYS A 42 -14.87 0.14 3.83
N ALA A 43 -14.86 -0.19 2.54
CA ALA A 43 -14.39 0.72 1.51
C ALA A 43 -15.22 1.99 1.45
N ILE A 44 -16.54 1.87 1.57
CA ILE A 44 -17.45 3.01 1.59
C ILE A 44 -17.20 3.86 2.84
N LYS A 45 -17.21 3.21 3.99
CA LYS A 45 -17.10 3.91 5.28
C LYS A 45 -15.79 4.65 5.43
N GLU A 46 -14.71 4.05 4.97
CA GLU A 46 -13.36 4.59 5.16
C GLU A 46 -12.80 5.25 3.91
N ASP A 47 -13.57 5.32 2.84
CA ASP A 47 -13.15 5.90 1.56
C ASP A 47 -11.88 5.23 1.02
N ARG A 48 -11.94 3.91 0.88
CA ARG A 48 -10.80 3.11 0.41
C ARG A 48 -11.01 2.64 -1.02
N ILE A 49 -9.91 2.54 -1.76
CA ILE A 49 -9.89 1.96 -3.09
C ILE A 49 -9.69 0.45 -2.92
N VAL A 50 -10.53 -0.34 -3.61
CA VAL A 50 -10.46 -1.80 -3.56
C VAL A 50 -9.47 -2.31 -4.60
N LEU A 51 -8.48 -3.10 -4.18
CA LEU A 51 -7.57 -3.80 -5.07
C LEU A 51 -7.91 -5.28 -5.04
N THR A 52 -8.16 -5.89 -6.19
CA THR A 52 -8.53 -7.31 -6.23
C THR A 52 -8.12 -7.96 -7.54
N LYS A 53 -7.90 -9.27 -7.49
CA LYS A 53 -7.75 -10.11 -8.69
C LYS A 53 -9.06 -10.75 -9.08
N ASP A 54 -10.10 -10.62 -8.26
CA ASP A 54 -11.39 -11.26 -8.47
C ASP A 54 -12.30 -10.33 -9.28
N ARG A 55 -12.61 -10.76 -10.50
CA ARG A 55 -13.45 -9.97 -11.41
C ARG A 55 -14.85 -9.73 -10.82
N ASN A 56 -15.40 -10.72 -10.14
CA ASN A 56 -16.74 -10.57 -9.56
C ASN A 56 -16.76 -9.52 -8.46
N LEU A 57 -15.75 -9.51 -7.61
CA LEU A 57 -15.64 -8.50 -6.57
C LEU A 57 -15.43 -7.11 -7.18
N TYR A 58 -14.61 -7.03 -8.22
CA TYR A 58 -14.38 -5.77 -8.93
C TYR A 58 -15.70 -5.20 -9.47
N VAL A 59 -16.48 -6.02 -10.16
CA VAL A 59 -17.74 -5.60 -10.74
C VAL A 59 -18.72 -5.18 -9.63
N TYR A 60 -18.79 -5.95 -8.56
CA TYR A 60 -19.65 -5.66 -7.42
C TYR A 60 -19.28 -4.30 -6.79
N ALA A 61 -18.00 -4.07 -6.55
CA ALA A 61 -17.53 -2.82 -5.98
C ALA A 61 -17.91 -1.63 -6.86
N ARG A 62 -17.67 -1.75 -8.17
CA ARG A 62 -18.01 -0.68 -9.12
C ARG A 62 -19.51 -0.39 -9.15
N ARG A 63 -20.33 -1.41 -9.07
CA ARG A 63 -21.78 -1.24 -9.02
C ARG A 63 -22.25 -0.52 -7.77
N CYS A 64 -21.50 -0.70 -6.66
CA CYS A 64 -21.81 -0.01 -5.40
C CYS A 64 -21.24 1.41 -5.35
N GLY A 65 -20.65 1.87 -6.43
CA GLY A 65 -20.05 3.20 -6.47
C GLY A 65 -18.70 3.32 -5.76
N VAL A 66 -18.06 2.17 -5.50
CA VAL A 66 -16.75 2.14 -4.84
C VAL A 66 -15.66 2.11 -5.89
N GLU A 67 -14.64 2.94 -5.70
CA GLU A 67 -13.48 2.91 -6.58
C GLU A 67 -12.74 1.59 -6.39
N ALA A 68 -12.50 0.89 -7.51
CA ALA A 68 -11.86 -0.41 -7.48
C ALA A 68 -11.00 -0.59 -8.71
N ILE A 69 -9.98 -1.42 -8.59
CA ILE A 69 -9.13 -1.77 -9.72
C ILE A 69 -8.92 -3.29 -9.73
N LEU A 70 -9.04 -3.86 -10.92
CA LEU A 70 -8.78 -5.27 -11.16
C LEU A 70 -7.30 -5.42 -11.50
N ILE A 71 -6.58 -6.21 -10.72
CA ILE A 71 -5.15 -6.43 -10.88
C ILE A 71 -4.95 -7.74 -11.64
N ASP A 72 -4.47 -7.65 -12.88
CA ASP A 72 -4.14 -8.82 -13.69
C ASP A 72 -2.67 -9.19 -13.56
N GLU A 73 -1.85 -8.25 -13.15
CA GLU A 73 -0.41 -8.42 -13.03
C GLU A 73 -0.07 -9.33 -11.85
N ASN A 74 1.09 -10.00 -11.92
CA ASN A 74 1.56 -10.88 -10.86
C ASN A 74 2.83 -10.36 -10.18
N GLU A 75 3.64 -9.60 -10.91
CA GLU A 75 4.91 -9.10 -10.37
C GLU A 75 4.69 -7.80 -9.60
N THR A 76 5.35 -7.68 -8.46
CA THR A 76 5.21 -6.51 -7.59
C THR A 76 5.46 -5.21 -8.33
N GLU A 77 6.55 -5.14 -9.10
CA GLU A 77 6.90 -3.92 -9.83
C GLU A 77 5.84 -3.55 -10.88
N HIS A 78 5.19 -4.54 -11.49
CA HIS A 78 4.12 -4.27 -12.46
C HIS A 78 2.86 -3.76 -11.76
N ILE A 79 2.53 -4.32 -10.60
CA ILE A 79 1.37 -3.88 -9.84
C ILE A 79 1.58 -2.44 -9.35
N LEU A 80 2.74 -2.16 -8.78
CA LEU A 80 3.06 -0.81 -8.29
C LEU A 80 3.10 0.20 -9.43
N GLY A 81 3.66 -0.19 -10.59
CA GLY A 81 3.67 0.67 -11.77
C GLY A 81 2.28 0.99 -12.26
N LYS A 82 1.38 0.01 -12.23
CA LYS A 82 -0.01 0.22 -12.63
C LYS A 82 -0.71 1.20 -11.67
N LEU A 83 -0.50 1.04 -10.37
CA LEU A 83 -1.09 1.93 -9.38
C LEU A 83 -0.54 3.36 -9.51
N ASN A 84 0.75 3.48 -9.82
CA ASN A 84 1.34 4.79 -10.10
C ASN A 84 0.68 5.44 -11.31
N ARG A 85 0.49 4.68 -12.39
CA ARG A 85 -0.10 5.21 -13.62
C ARG A 85 -1.55 5.63 -13.44
N ILE A 86 -2.33 4.83 -12.73
CA ILE A 86 -3.79 5.05 -12.62
C ILE A 86 -4.14 5.98 -11.48
N TYR A 87 -3.50 5.83 -10.33
CA TYR A 87 -3.85 6.59 -9.12
C TYR A 87 -2.78 7.59 -8.71
N SER A 88 -1.68 7.66 -9.45
CA SER A 88 -0.57 8.57 -9.15
C SER A 88 0.02 8.35 -7.76
N ILE A 89 0.06 7.09 -7.31
CA ILE A 89 0.73 6.82 -6.04
C ILE A 89 2.22 7.13 -6.19
N SER A 90 2.83 7.58 -5.11
CA SER A 90 4.26 7.85 -5.10
C SER A 90 5.04 6.54 -5.03
N LEU A 91 6.06 6.41 -5.87
CA LEU A 91 7.00 5.28 -5.81
C LEU A 91 8.31 5.69 -5.14
N GLU A 92 8.31 6.86 -4.51
CA GLU A 92 9.45 7.34 -3.74
C GLU A 92 9.25 7.01 -2.27
N PHE A 93 10.24 6.36 -1.66
CA PHE A 93 10.20 6.12 -0.23
C PHE A 93 10.35 7.45 0.52
N ASN A 94 9.40 7.73 1.41
CA ASN A 94 9.48 8.93 2.24
C ASN A 94 9.62 8.51 3.70
N PRO A 95 10.79 8.78 4.32
CA PRO A 95 11.03 8.35 5.70
C PRO A 95 10.10 8.97 6.73
N GLU A 96 9.43 10.08 6.38
CA GLU A 96 8.52 10.76 7.33
C GLU A 96 7.10 10.21 7.27
N TYR A 97 6.74 9.44 6.22
CA TYR A 97 5.37 8.96 6.04
C TYR A 97 5.25 7.44 5.99
N THR A 98 6.36 6.73 6.10
CA THR A 98 6.33 5.27 5.99
C THR A 98 5.52 4.65 7.14
N ARG A 99 4.84 3.56 6.83
CA ARG A 99 3.96 2.87 7.77
C ARG A 99 4.50 1.49 8.10
N CYS A 100 4.12 1.00 9.27
CA CYS A 100 4.50 -0.34 9.69
C CYS A 100 3.89 -1.38 8.74
N PRO A 101 4.71 -2.23 8.11
CA PRO A 101 4.18 -3.23 7.18
C PRO A 101 3.29 -4.27 7.85
N ILE A 102 3.38 -4.42 9.18
CA ILE A 102 2.60 -5.42 9.91
C ILE A 102 1.28 -4.87 10.39
N CYS A 103 1.24 -3.65 10.93
CA CYS A 103 0.03 -3.13 11.53
C CYS A 103 -0.48 -1.82 10.94
N ASN A 104 0.18 -1.28 9.92
CA ASN A 104 -0.32 -0.11 9.18
C ASN A 104 -0.23 1.24 9.92
N HIS A 105 0.27 1.27 11.14
CA HIS A 105 0.45 2.53 11.86
C HIS A 105 1.64 3.30 11.31
N LEU A 106 1.59 4.63 11.37
CA LEU A 106 2.74 5.45 10.99
C LEU A 106 3.92 5.10 11.87
N LEU A 107 5.08 4.96 11.26
CA LEU A 107 6.30 4.69 11.99
C LEU A 107 6.90 5.98 12.54
N GLN A 108 7.56 5.86 13.68
CA GLN A 108 8.30 6.96 14.29
C GLN A 108 9.77 6.81 13.97
N ARG A 109 10.35 7.82 13.32
CA ARG A 109 11.77 7.80 12.99
C ARG A 109 12.57 8.01 14.27
N ASP A 110 13.57 7.16 14.50
CA ASP A 110 14.44 7.27 15.67
C ASP A 110 15.61 8.17 15.32
N LYS A 111 15.51 9.42 15.74
CA LYS A 111 16.53 10.43 15.44
C LYS A 111 17.80 10.28 16.27
N HIS A 112 17.76 9.40 17.27
CA HIS A 112 18.92 9.16 18.15
C HIS A 112 19.74 7.95 17.72
N SER A 113 19.22 7.17 16.78
CA SER A 113 19.94 6.01 16.28
C SER A 113 21.06 6.44 15.33
N PRO A 114 22.22 5.77 15.36
CA PRO A 114 23.30 6.07 14.42
C PRO A 114 22.99 5.66 12.99
N ARG A 115 21.92 4.89 12.77
CA ARG A 115 21.49 4.48 11.43
C ARG A 115 20.06 4.93 11.21
N GLU A 116 19.61 4.89 9.95
CA GLU A 116 18.21 5.14 9.62
C GLU A 116 17.36 4.03 10.24
N GLU A 117 16.56 4.40 11.22
CA GLU A 117 15.78 3.43 11.98
C GLU A 117 14.41 4.00 12.37
N TRP A 118 13.41 3.14 12.39
CA TRP A 118 12.04 3.49 12.75
C TRP A 118 11.51 2.50 13.78
N ALA A 119 10.55 2.96 14.59
CA ALA A 119 9.85 2.11 15.54
C ALA A 119 8.35 2.26 15.34
N CYS A 120 7.63 1.16 15.51
CA CYS A 120 6.18 1.19 15.52
C CYS A 120 5.67 1.29 16.95
N ASN A 121 4.96 2.36 17.27
CA ASN A 121 4.44 2.57 18.62
C ASN A 121 3.29 1.62 18.96
N ASN A 122 2.71 0.98 17.95
CA ASN A 122 1.61 0.05 18.17
C ASN A 122 2.09 -1.37 18.47
N CYS A 123 2.96 -1.92 17.62
CA CYS A 123 3.41 -3.31 17.79
C CYS A 123 4.83 -3.43 18.35
N GLY A 124 5.54 -2.34 18.50
CA GLY A 124 6.88 -2.33 19.09
C GLY A 124 8.00 -2.75 18.16
N LYS A 125 7.69 -3.14 16.93
CA LYS A 125 8.74 -3.56 16.00
C LYS A 125 9.60 -2.39 15.55
N ARG A 126 10.87 -2.69 15.30
CA ARG A 126 11.82 -1.70 14.81
C ARG A 126 12.29 -2.11 13.42
N TYR A 127 12.55 -1.11 12.60
CA TYR A 127 12.94 -1.30 11.20
C TYR A 127 14.13 -0.40 10.88
N TRP A 128 15.01 -0.89 10.03
CA TRP A 128 16.18 -0.12 9.59
C TRP A 128 16.48 -0.46 8.14
N MET A 129 17.28 0.38 7.48
CA MET A 129 17.72 0.15 6.12
C MET A 129 18.89 -0.83 6.13
N GLY A 130 18.56 -2.11 6.02
CA GLY A 130 19.53 -3.19 5.98
C GLY A 130 19.81 -3.64 4.56
N ARG A 131 20.37 -4.86 4.45
CA ARG A 131 20.81 -5.37 3.15
C ARG A 131 19.63 -5.60 2.18
N HIS A 132 18.46 -5.89 2.70
CA HIS A 132 17.27 -6.07 1.85
C HIS A 132 16.81 -4.77 1.20
N TRP A 133 17.30 -3.64 1.65
CA TRP A 133 16.93 -2.32 1.11
C TRP A 133 17.30 -2.18 -0.37
N ARG A 134 18.38 -2.83 -0.79
CA ARG A 134 18.78 -2.82 -2.21
C ARG A 134 17.69 -3.40 -3.10
N ASN A 135 17.07 -4.50 -2.65
CA ASN A 135 16.01 -5.13 -3.40
C ASN A 135 14.77 -4.23 -3.47
N ILE A 136 14.44 -3.59 -2.36
CA ILE A 136 13.32 -2.64 -2.31
C ILE A 136 13.55 -1.51 -3.31
N THR A 137 14.73 -0.91 -3.29
CA THR A 137 15.08 0.18 -4.18
C THR A 137 15.01 -0.25 -5.65
N ARG A 138 15.51 -1.45 -5.96
CA ARG A 138 15.47 -1.98 -7.31
C ARG A 138 14.02 -2.15 -7.80
N ILE A 139 13.17 -2.72 -6.99
CA ILE A 139 11.76 -2.93 -7.33
C ILE A 139 11.06 -1.58 -7.57
N LEU A 140 11.31 -0.60 -6.73
CA LEU A 140 10.72 0.72 -6.91
C LEU A 140 11.20 1.39 -8.20
N GLU A 141 12.48 1.25 -8.54
CA GLU A 141 12.99 1.81 -9.79
C GLU A 141 12.37 1.13 -11.01
N GLU A 142 12.24 -0.19 -10.96
CA GLU A 142 11.57 -0.92 -12.03
C GLU A 142 10.11 -0.49 -12.18
N ALA A 143 9.41 -0.31 -11.05
CA ALA A 143 8.03 0.14 -11.05
C ALA A 143 7.89 1.53 -11.69
N LYS A 144 8.82 2.44 -11.41
CA LYS A 144 8.82 3.77 -12.02
C LYS A 144 8.92 3.69 -13.53
N ASN A 145 9.76 2.81 -14.04
CA ASN A 145 9.93 2.65 -15.48
C ASN A 145 8.66 2.09 -16.14
N ILE A 146 7.98 1.20 -15.47
CA ILE A 146 6.73 0.61 -15.93
C ILE A 146 5.61 1.65 -15.92
N GLY A 147 5.59 2.53 -14.93
CA GLY A 147 4.55 3.55 -14.78
C GLY A 147 4.60 4.68 -15.81
N LYS A 148 5.69 4.79 -16.55
CA LYS A 148 5.84 5.83 -17.58
C LYS A 148 5.02 5.54 -18.82
#